data_93249826dbee660597935c4ab50b8043
#
_entry.id   93249826dbee660597935c4ab50b8043
#
_cell.length_a   1.000
_cell.length_b   1.000
_cell.length_c   1.000
_cell.angle_alpha   90.00
_cell.angle_beta   90.00
_cell.angle_gamma   90.00
#
_symmetry.space_group_name_H-M   'P 1'
#
loop_
_entity.id
_entity.type
_entity.pdbx_description
1 polymer ?
#
loop_
_entity_poly.entity_id
_entity_poly.type
_entity_poly.pdbx_seq_one_letter_code
_entity_poly.pdbx_strand_id
1 'polypeptide(L)'
;MTNLSVVLDTQLLLRGATARRLTLSRKIYLEWLAGRYELLLSTEIFAEIAAVFSEPLVVLRLRITDAILEHTLLSLHARCQWVDVRRKIRACRDPCDDKFLECAVDGRADYIVSADKDLLDLGSFEGIEIIDAPTFWRKLAER
;
A
#
# COMPACT_ATOMS: atom_id res chain seq x y z
N MET A 1 1.21 -6.57 -22.32
CA MET A 1 1.15 -7.22 -21.00
C MET A 1 0.63 -6.25 -19.96
N THR A 2 -0.31 -6.70 -19.15
CA THR A 2 -0.80 -5.88 -18.06
C THR A 2 0.12 -5.98 -16.85
N ASN A 3 0.34 -4.85 -16.19
CA ASN A 3 1.08 -4.84 -14.93
C ASN A 3 0.24 -5.45 -13.82
N LEU A 4 0.92 -5.91 -12.78
CA LEU A 4 0.24 -6.30 -11.54
C LEU A 4 -0.44 -5.08 -10.92
N SER A 5 -1.63 -5.29 -10.38
CA SER A 5 -2.37 -4.28 -9.63
C SER A 5 -2.35 -4.68 -8.15
N VAL A 6 -1.94 -3.77 -7.30
CA VAL A 6 -1.58 -4.09 -5.91
C VAL A 6 -2.11 -3.03 -4.96
N VAL A 7 -2.58 -3.49 -3.81
CA VAL A 7 -2.85 -2.63 -2.66
C VAL A 7 -1.73 -2.85 -1.65
N LEU A 8 -1.06 -1.79 -1.24
CA LEU A 8 -0.06 -1.84 -0.16
C LEU A 8 -0.70 -1.32 1.13
N ASP A 9 -0.41 -1.96 2.26
CA ASP A 9 -0.87 -1.39 3.53
C ASP A 9 -0.11 -0.09 3.84
N THR A 10 -0.70 0.72 4.70
CA THR A 10 -0.15 2.04 5.03
C THR A 10 1.25 1.97 5.61
N GLN A 11 1.52 0.99 6.49
CA GLN A 11 2.82 0.88 7.14
C GLN A 11 3.93 0.51 6.15
N LEU A 12 3.62 -0.40 5.22
CA LEU A 12 4.59 -0.80 4.20
C LEU A 12 4.92 0.39 3.29
N LEU A 13 3.91 1.13 2.88
CA LEU A 13 4.08 2.32 2.05
C LEU A 13 4.87 3.39 2.79
N LEU A 14 4.53 3.64 4.05
CA LEU A 14 5.23 4.62 4.90
C LEU A 14 6.72 4.29 5.01
N ARG A 15 7.05 3.03 5.32
CA ARG A 15 8.44 2.60 5.43
C ARG A 15 9.18 2.75 4.10
N GLY A 16 8.52 2.40 3.00
CA GLY A 16 9.13 2.52 1.67
C GLY A 16 9.41 3.95 1.27
N ALA A 17 8.46 4.85 1.54
CA ALA A 17 8.59 6.26 1.16
C ALA A 17 9.63 7.00 1.99
N THR A 18 9.84 6.60 3.25
CA THR A 18 10.69 7.33 4.20
C THR A 18 12.06 6.70 4.44
N ALA A 19 12.28 5.45 4.02
CA ALA A 19 13.53 4.75 4.30
C ALA A 19 14.71 5.44 3.63
N ARG A 20 15.78 5.61 4.40
CA ARG A 20 17.03 6.20 3.90
C ARG A 20 18.01 5.16 3.37
N ARG A 21 17.78 3.89 3.71
CA ARG A 21 18.55 2.77 3.22
C ARG A 21 17.70 1.98 2.22
N LEU A 22 18.34 1.17 1.40
CA LEU A 22 17.67 0.34 0.40
C LEU A 22 17.11 -0.92 1.05
N THR A 23 16.12 -0.75 1.92
CA THR A 23 15.36 -1.84 2.52
C THR A 23 14.44 -2.47 1.49
N LEU A 24 13.85 -3.61 1.82
CA LEU A 24 12.87 -4.25 0.94
C LEU A 24 11.66 -3.35 0.68
N SER A 25 11.14 -2.68 1.72
CA SER A 25 10.03 -1.73 1.57
C SER A 25 10.41 -0.60 0.61
N ARG A 26 11.64 -0.10 0.72
CA ARG A 26 12.14 0.95 -0.17
C ARG A 26 12.23 0.46 -1.61
N LYS A 27 12.73 -0.76 -1.81
CA LYS A 27 12.81 -1.36 -3.15
C LYS A 27 11.42 -1.48 -3.79
N ILE A 28 10.45 -1.94 -3.02
CA ILE A 28 9.07 -2.08 -3.49
C ILE A 28 8.50 -0.71 -3.87
N TYR A 29 8.74 0.30 -3.05
CA TYR A 29 8.31 1.67 -3.33
C TYR A 29 8.94 2.22 -4.63
N LEU A 30 10.24 2.01 -4.81
CA LEU A 30 10.96 2.46 -5.99
C LEU A 30 10.50 1.74 -7.26
N GLU A 31 10.16 0.45 -7.17
CA GLU A 31 9.60 -0.30 -8.30
C GLU A 31 8.25 0.28 -8.75
N TRP A 32 7.45 0.75 -7.79
CA TRP A 32 6.22 1.44 -8.14
C TRP A 32 6.51 2.76 -8.89
N LEU A 33 7.43 3.56 -8.38
CA LEU A 33 7.82 4.82 -9.04
C LEU A 33 8.37 4.57 -10.45
N ALA A 34 9.01 3.42 -10.65
CA ALA A 34 9.52 3.01 -11.97
C ALA A 34 8.44 2.44 -12.88
N GLY A 35 7.19 2.34 -12.41
CA GLY A 35 6.09 1.83 -13.23
C GLY A 35 6.04 0.32 -13.37
N ARG A 36 6.71 -0.43 -12.48
CA ARG A 36 6.79 -1.89 -12.57
C ARG A 36 5.50 -2.59 -12.10
N TYR A 37 4.68 -1.91 -11.35
CA TYR A 37 3.34 -2.37 -11.00
C TYR A 37 2.44 -1.16 -10.76
N GLU A 38 1.14 -1.40 -10.73
CA GLU A 38 0.16 -0.35 -10.46
C GLU A 38 -0.26 -0.40 -9.00
N LEU A 39 -0.21 0.76 -8.34
CA LEU A 39 -0.65 0.91 -6.97
C LEU A 39 -2.09 1.41 -6.96
N LEU A 40 -2.97 0.63 -6.35
CA LEU A 40 -4.38 0.99 -6.20
C LEU A 40 -4.58 1.78 -4.91
N LEU A 41 -5.32 2.86 -4.98
CA LEU A 41 -5.68 3.66 -3.81
C LEU A 41 -7.15 4.02 -3.86
N SER A 42 -7.77 4.08 -2.68
CA SER A 42 -9.06 4.70 -2.49
C SER A 42 -8.89 6.01 -1.73
N THR A 43 -9.93 6.83 -1.70
CA THR A 43 -9.90 8.07 -0.92
C THR A 43 -9.70 7.79 0.57
N GLU A 44 -10.27 6.70 1.09
CA GLU A 44 -10.09 6.32 2.50
C GLU A 44 -8.65 5.95 2.81
N ILE A 45 -8.02 5.16 1.95
CA ILE A 45 -6.61 4.77 2.15
C ILE A 45 -5.71 6.00 2.05
N PHE A 46 -5.96 6.87 1.07
CA PHE A 46 -5.17 8.09 0.91
C PHE A 46 -5.29 9.01 2.14
N ALA A 47 -6.51 9.14 2.67
CA ALA A 47 -6.74 9.94 3.88
C ALA A 47 -5.97 9.37 5.08
N GLU A 48 -5.94 8.05 5.25
CA GLU A 48 -5.17 7.41 6.30
C GLU A 48 -3.68 7.65 6.13
N ILE A 49 -3.16 7.51 4.91
CA ILE A 49 -1.76 7.79 4.61
C ILE A 49 -1.40 9.22 4.99
N ALA A 50 -2.20 10.19 4.55
CA ALA A 50 -1.96 11.59 4.86
C ALA A 50 -1.98 11.85 6.37
N ALA A 51 -2.91 11.25 7.09
CA ALA A 51 -3.01 11.39 8.53
C ALA A 51 -1.81 10.80 9.26
N VAL A 52 -1.38 9.59 8.87
CA VAL A 52 -0.23 8.91 9.50
C VAL A 52 1.06 9.68 9.22
N PHE A 53 1.26 10.15 7.99
CA PHE A 53 2.45 10.94 7.62
C PHE A 53 2.51 12.29 8.34
N SER A 54 1.40 12.78 8.85
CA SER A 54 1.30 14.07 9.55
C SER A 54 1.25 13.91 11.08
N GLU A 55 1.21 12.67 11.58
CA GLU A 55 1.16 12.40 13.01
C GLU A 55 2.50 12.79 13.65
N PRO A 56 2.52 13.68 14.68
CA PRO A 56 3.77 14.23 15.19
C PRO A 56 4.83 13.22 15.63
N LEU A 57 4.43 12.13 16.29
CA LEU A 57 5.38 11.11 16.72
C LEU A 57 5.99 10.34 15.54
N VAL A 58 5.21 10.11 14.50
CA VAL A 58 5.67 9.45 13.27
C VAL A 58 6.65 10.37 12.55
N VAL A 59 6.29 11.65 12.39
CA VAL A 59 7.14 12.66 11.76
C VAL A 59 8.49 12.74 12.48
N LEU A 60 8.47 12.77 13.81
CA LEU A 60 9.69 12.85 14.61
C LEU A 60 10.54 11.59 14.47
N ARG A 61 9.91 10.42 14.62
CA ARG A 61 10.62 9.13 14.61
C ARG A 61 11.26 8.84 13.25
N LEU A 62 10.54 9.10 12.18
CA LEU A 62 10.99 8.81 10.83
C LEU A 62 11.67 9.98 10.14
N ARG A 63 11.78 11.11 10.84
CA ARG A 63 12.41 12.35 10.31
C ARG A 63 11.78 12.76 8.98
N ILE A 64 10.45 12.78 8.96
CA ILE A 64 9.71 13.18 7.76
C ILE A 64 9.79 14.69 7.62
N THR A 65 10.47 15.13 6.56
CA THR A 65 10.54 16.55 6.24
C THR A 65 9.31 16.96 5.44
N ASP A 66 9.05 18.27 5.36
CA ASP A 66 7.97 18.79 4.51
C ASP A 66 8.16 18.35 3.05
N ALA A 67 9.41 18.31 2.59
CA ALA A 67 9.73 17.87 1.24
C ALA A 67 9.37 16.39 1.00
N ILE A 68 9.67 15.51 1.96
CA ILE A 68 9.32 14.09 1.88
C ILE A 68 7.81 13.92 1.86
N LEU A 69 7.13 14.61 2.77
CA LEU A 69 5.66 14.55 2.87
C LEU A 69 5.02 15.00 1.56
N GLU A 70 5.40 16.16 1.07
CA GLU A 70 4.85 16.73 -0.16
C GLU A 70 5.12 15.83 -1.36
N HIS A 71 6.37 15.39 -1.53
CA HIS A 71 6.74 14.53 -2.66
C HIS A 71 5.95 13.22 -2.63
N THR A 72 5.81 12.61 -1.45
CA THR A 72 5.10 11.34 -1.33
C THR A 72 3.61 11.51 -1.66
N LEU A 73 2.96 12.50 -1.07
CA LEU A 73 1.52 12.71 -1.30
C LEU A 73 1.23 13.09 -2.75
N LEU A 74 2.06 13.94 -3.36
CA LEU A 74 1.89 14.31 -4.76
C LEU A 74 2.13 13.13 -5.69
N SER A 75 3.16 12.30 -5.42
CA SER A 75 3.43 11.11 -6.23
C SER A 75 2.28 10.11 -6.15
N LEU A 76 1.75 9.88 -4.95
CA LEU A 76 0.60 8.99 -4.78
C LEU A 76 -0.61 9.51 -5.53
N HIS A 77 -0.94 10.78 -5.36
CA HIS A 77 -2.10 11.38 -5.99
C HIS A 77 -2.02 11.31 -7.52
N ALA A 78 -0.84 11.59 -8.07
CA ALA A 78 -0.66 11.70 -9.51
C ALA A 78 -0.47 10.36 -10.21
N ARG A 79 0.10 9.36 -9.54
CA ARG A 79 0.55 8.11 -10.17
C ARG A 79 -0.23 6.86 -9.79
N CYS A 80 -1.02 6.90 -8.71
CA CYS A 80 -1.80 5.73 -8.32
C CYS A 80 -2.98 5.54 -9.28
N GLN A 81 -3.54 4.33 -9.24
CA GLN A 81 -4.83 4.04 -9.87
C GLN A 81 -5.91 4.26 -8.82
N TRP A 82 -6.71 5.29 -9.00
CA TRP A 82 -7.81 5.58 -8.08
C TRP A 82 -8.93 4.58 -8.27
N VAL A 83 -9.38 4.00 -7.16
CA VAL A 83 -10.49 3.04 -7.14
C VAL A 83 -11.71 3.70 -6.54
N ASP A 84 -12.81 3.67 -7.27
CA ASP A 84 -14.10 4.10 -6.77
C ASP A 84 -14.72 2.95 -5.96
N VAL A 85 -14.57 3.02 -4.64
CA VAL A 85 -15.03 1.96 -3.74
C VAL A 85 -16.54 2.06 -3.55
N ARG A 86 -17.23 0.97 -3.87
CA ARG A 86 -18.68 0.86 -3.78
C ARG A 86 -19.14 -0.11 -2.71
N ARG A 87 -18.38 -1.20 -2.52
CA ARG A 87 -18.74 -2.25 -1.58
C ARG A 87 -18.31 -1.92 -0.17
N LYS A 88 -19.15 -2.30 0.78
CA LYS A 88 -18.81 -2.31 2.21
C LYS A 88 -18.44 -3.74 2.58
N ILE A 89 -17.25 -3.93 3.11
CA ILE A 89 -16.74 -5.24 3.52
C ILE A 89 -16.47 -5.22 5.02
N ARG A 90 -16.86 -6.29 5.70
CA ARG A 90 -16.63 -6.47 7.13
C ARG A 90 -16.04 -7.86 7.35
N ALA A 91 -14.74 -7.98 7.15
CA ALA A 91 -14.06 -9.27 7.19
C ALA A 91 -12.80 -9.27 8.05
N CYS A 92 -12.18 -8.13 8.27
CA CYS A 92 -10.95 -8.04 9.05
C CYS A 92 -11.25 -8.02 10.55
N ARG A 93 -10.32 -8.57 11.32
CA ARG A 93 -10.40 -8.54 12.80
C ARG A 93 -10.42 -7.09 13.29
N ASP A 94 -9.60 -6.22 12.71
CA ASP A 94 -9.65 -4.78 12.91
C ASP A 94 -10.47 -4.15 11.79
N PRO A 95 -11.63 -3.53 12.09
CA PRO A 95 -12.45 -2.91 11.04
C PRO A 95 -11.73 -1.82 10.24
N CYS A 96 -10.69 -1.20 10.81
CA CYS A 96 -9.91 -0.20 10.09
C CYS A 96 -9.16 -0.79 8.89
N ASP A 97 -8.95 -2.10 8.84
CA ASP A 97 -8.27 -2.77 7.73
C ASP A 97 -9.20 -3.14 6.59
N ASP A 98 -10.51 -3.09 6.80
CA ASP A 98 -11.49 -3.44 5.76
C ASP A 98 -11.35 -2.57 4.51
N LYS A 99 -10.88 -1.33 4.65
CA LYS A 99 -10.66 -0.43 3.51
C LYS A 99 -9.69 -1.00 2.47
N PHE A 100 -8.71 -1.79 2.91
CA PHE A 100 -7.75 -2.42 2.00
C PHE A 100 -8.44 -3.51 1.17
N LEU A 101 -9.30 -4.30 1.80
CA LEU A 101 -10.10 -5.31 1.08
C LEU A 101 -11.07 -4.65 0.11
N GLU A 102 -11.75 -3.59 0.55
CA GLU A 102 -12.70 -2.86 -0.30
C GLU A 102 -12.03 -2.32 -1.55
N CYS A 103 -10.87 -1.69 -1.38
CA CYS A 103 -10.10 -1.15 -2.49
C CYS A 103 -9.63 -2.27 -3.43
N ALA A 104 -9.15 -3.36 -2.87
CA ALA A 104 -8.63 -4.48 -3.65
C ALA A 104 -9.74 -5.16 -4.46
N VAL A 105 -10.90 -5.37 -3.86
CA VAL A 105 -12.03 -6.03 -4.54
C VAL A 105 -12.56 -5.14 -5.66
N ASP A 106 -12.89 -3.89 -5.37
CA ASP A 106 -13.45 -2.99 -6.37
C ASP A 106 -12.42 -2.57 -7.43
N GLY A 107 -11.14 -2.56 -7.07
CA GLY A 107 -10.05 -2.28 -8.01
C GLY A 107 -9.54 -3.49 -8.76
N ARG A 108 -10.03 -4.68 -8.45
CA ARG A 108 -9.59 -5.94 -9.05
C ARG A 108 -8.09 -6.15 -8.90
N ALA A 109 -7.59 -5.98 -7.67
CA ALA A 109 -6.18 -6.17 -7.35
C ALA A 109 -5.76 -7.62 -7.54
N ASP A 110 -4.49 -7.82 -7.92
CA ASP A 110 -3.87 -9.14 -7.90
C ASP A 110 -3.47 -9.53 -6.49
N TYR A 111 -2.94 -8.56 -5.73
CA TYR A 111 -2.42 -8.79 -4.39
C TYR A 111 -2.76 -7.65 -3.44
N ILE A 112 -2.89 -8.01 -2.16
CA ILE A 112 -2.72 -7.06 -1.05
C ILE A 112 -1.39 -7.42 -0.40
N VAL A 113 -0.51 -6.45 -0.26
CA VAL A 113 0.81 -6.66 0.37
C VAL A 113 0.80 -5.99 1.73
N SER A 114 1.10 -6.76 2.76
CA SER A 114 1.01 -6.28 4.14
C SER A 114 2.08 -6.90 5.02
N ALA A 115 2.42 -6.22 6.11
CA ALA A 115 3.22 -6.76 7.19
C ALA A 115 2.35 -7.08 8.41
N ASP A 116 1.06 -6.77 8.36
CA ASP A 116 0.13 -6.98 9.45
C ASP A 116 -0.27 -8.44 9.50
N LYS A 117 -0.01 -9.08 10.64
CA LYS A 117 -0.32 -10.49 10.84
C LYS A 117 -1.81 -10.77 10.67
N ASP A 118 -2.69 -9.89 11.13
CA ASP A 118 -4.13 -10.12 11.02
C ASP A 118 -4.60 -10.19 9.56
N LEU A 119 -4.06 -9.33 8.70
CA LEU A 119 -4.35 -9.39 7.27
C LEU A 119 -3.72 -10.63 6.64
N LEU A 120 -2.47 -10.93 6.97
CA LEU A 120 -1.78 -12.11 6.44
C LEU A 120 -2.46 -13.42 6.84
N ASP A 121 -2.99 -13.48 8.06
CA ASP A 121 -3.73 -14.67 8.55
C ASP A 121 -5.01 -14.91 7.75
N LEU A 122 -5.61 -13.87 7.18
CA LEU A 122 -6.77 -14.01 6.30
C LEU A 122 -6.40 -14.77 5.01
N GLY A 123 -5.16 -14.64 4.55
CA GLY A 123 -4.59 -15.41 3.45
C GLY A 123 -5.03 -14.99 2.06
N SER A 124 -6.34 -14.95 1.85
CA SER A 124 -6.95 -14.49 0.59
C SER A 124 -8.36 -14.01 0.84
N PHE A 125 -8.85 -13.18 -0.05
CA PHE A 125 -10.22 -12.69 0.02
C PHE A 125 -10.76 -12.52 -1.40
N GLU A 126 -11.82 -13.24 -1.73
CA GLU A 126 -12.48 -13.20 -3.04
C GLU A 126 -11.50 -13.33 -4.21
N GLY A 127 -10.56 -14.27 -4.08
CA GLY A 127 -9.57 -14.53 -5.12
C GLY A 127 -8.34 -13.64 -5.10
N ILE A 128 -8.29 -12.65 -4.21
CA ILE A 128 -7.14 -11.76 -4.06
C ILE A 128 -6.24 -12.34 -2.97
N GLU A 129 -4.98 -12.61 -3.30
CA GLU A 129 -4.03 -13.12 -2.32
C GLU A 129 -3.49 -11.98 -1.45
N ILE A 130 -3.37 -12.25 -0.16
CA ILE A 130 -2.76 -11.35 0.80
C ILE A 130 -1.38 -11.91 1.13
N ILE A 131 -0.34 -11.18 0.76
CA ILE A 131 1.04 -11.67 0.83
C ILE A 131 1.95 -10.65 1.54
N ASP A 132 3.08 -11.14 2.03
CA ASP A 132 4.07 -10.27 2.65
C ASP A 132 5.01 -9.67 1.60
N ALA A 133 5.85 -8.74 2.04
CA ALA A 133 6.77 -8.03 1.16
C ALA A 133 7.78 -8.96 0.48
N PRO A 134 8.42 -9.92 1.18
CA PRO A 134 9.33 -10.86 0.50
C PRO A 134 8.66 -11.67 -0.59
N THR A 135 7.43 -12.13 -0.35
CA THR A 135 6.67 -12.90 -1.34
C THR A 135 6.34 -12.03 -2.55
N PHE A 136 5.91 -10.80 -2.31
CA PHE A 136 5.62 -9.87 -3.40
C PHE A 136 6.87 -9.56 -4.22
N TRP A 137 8.00 -9.37 -3.56
CA TRP A 137 9.27 -9.12 -4.26
C TRP A 137 9.61 -10.25 -5.22
N ARG A 138 9.44 -11.50 -4.77
CA ARG A 138 9.65 -12.66 -5.65
C ARG A 138 8.69 -12.67 -6.83
N LYS A 139 7.41 -12.32 -6.59
CA LYS A 139 6.40 -12.23 -7.66
C LYS A 139 6.78 -11.19 -8.72
N LEU A 140 7.31 -10.05 -8.30
CA LEU A 140 7.80 -9.03 -9.22
C LEU A 140 8.97 -9.53 -10.06
N ALA A 141 9.90 -10.25 -9.45
CA ALA A 141 11.09 -10.77 -10.12
C ALA A 141 10.75 -11.83 -11.18
N GLU A 142 9.63 -12.50 -11.04
CA GLU A 142 9.17 -13.52 -11.99
C GLU A 142 8.52 -12.93 -13.25
N ARG A 143 8.37 -11.61 -13.32
CA ARG A 143 7.63 -10.96 -14.41
C ARG A 143 8.57 -10.35 -15.49
#